data_a695074645037752088fdcb6e992aeb7
#
_entry.id   a695074645037752088fdcb6e992aeb7
#
_cell.length_a   1.000
_cell.length_b   1.000
_cell.length_c   1.000
_cell.angle_alpha   90.00
_cell.angle_beta   90.00
_cell.angle_gamma   90.00
#
_symmetry.space_group_name_H-M   'P 1'
#
loop_
_entity.id
_entity.type
_entity.pdbx_description
1 polymer ?
#
loop_
_entity_poly.entity_id
_entity_poly.type
_entity_poly.pdbx_seq_one_letter_code
_entity_poly.pdbx_strand_id
1 'polypeptide(L)'
;MVRSFGDTTRRNIAELCAAFTRLPSEAGAGLKRAAVAIALTEAEAGGGTTFLLTRRAATLRSHAAQWALPGGRCDHGETQVQAALRELHEELGVGLGEEDVLGLLDDYPTRSGYLITPVVVWVSSSADLVPNPAEVASVHRIALADIERNDAFSFTTIPESTRRVIRFRHAGQHIHAPTAALIYQFAEVLAGRNTRVAELEQPVFAWR
;
A
#
# COMPACT_ATOMS: atom_id res chain seq x y z
N MET A 1 10.16 -16.84 5.56
CA MET A 1 9.39 -18.10 5.27
C MET A 1 8.31 -17.73 4.28
N VAL A 2 8.09 -18.52 3.21
CA VAL A 2 7.02 -18.21 2.23
C VAL A 2 5.66 -18.42 2.91
N ARG A 3 4.80 -17.40 2.92
CA ARG A 3 3.42 -17.50 3.40
C ARG A 3 2.57 -18.09 2.28
N SER A 4 2.07 -19.31 2.46
CA SER A 4 1.15 -19.94 1.49
C SER A 4 -0.12 -19.12 1.37
N PHE A 5 -0.67 -19.02 0.15
CA PHE A 5 -1.98 -18.39 -0.05
C PHE A 5 -3.09 -19.32 0.42
N GLY A 6 -4.04 -18.82 1.20
CA GLY A 6 -5.18 -19.58 1.71
C GLY A 6 -5.70 -19.07 3.07
N ASP A 7 -6.77 -19.72 3.56
CA ASP A 7 -7.54 -19.28 4.74
C ASP A 7 -6.70 -19.15 6.02
N THR A 8 -5.71 -20.01 6.21
CA THR A 8 -4.83 -19.94 7.38
C THR A 8 -4.00 -18.65 7.36
N THR A 9 -3.45 -18.28 6.22
CA THR A 9 -2.68 -17.04 6.06
C THR A 9 -3.60 -15.81 6.13
N ARG A 10 -4.80 -15.87 5.50
CA ARG A 10 -5.82 -14.80 5.60
C ARG A 10 -6.15 -14.52 7.06
N ARG A 11 -6.47 -15.56 7.85
CA ARG A 11 -6.81 -15.45 9.26
C ARG A 11 -5.65 -14.90 10.10
N ASN A 12 -4.45 -15.43 9.90
CA ASN A 12 -3.26 -14.96 10.61
C ASN A 12 -2.97 -13.47 10.34
N ILE A 13 -3.08 -13.01 9.09
CA ILE A 13 -2.88 -11.60 8.75
C ILE A 13 -4.00 -10.73 9.36
N ALA A 14 -5.25 -11.19 9.37
CA ALA A 14 -6.34 -10.48 10.02
C ALA A 14 -6.11 -10.33 11.53
N GLU A 15 -5.61 -11.38 12.20
CA GLU A 15 -5.24 -11.34 13.62
C GLU A 15 -4.10 -10.34 13.89
N LEU A 16 -3.08 -10.32 13.03
CA LEU A 16 -1.97 -9.36 13.13
C LEU A 16 -2.44 -7.92 12.91
N CYS A 17 -3.32 -7.68 11.95
CA CYS A 17 -3.93 -6.37 11.73
C CYS A 17 -4.82 -5.95 12.91
N ALA A 18 -5.58 -6.87 13.50
CA ALA A 18 -6.40 -6.60 14.68
C ALA A 18 -5.56 -6.31 15.94
N ALA A 19 -4.39 -6.95 16.07
CA ALA A 19 -3.43 -6.70 17.15
C ALA A 19 -2.66 -5.37 16.98
N PHE A 20 -2.64 -4.81 15.76
CA PHE A 20 -1.99 -3.54 15.49
C PHE A 20 -2.84 -2.39 16.06
N THR A 21 -2.30 -1.68 17.06
CA THR A 21 -2.98 -0.52 17.65
C THR A 21 -2.82 0.68 16.73
N ARG A 22 -3.83 0.93 15.90
CA ARG A 22 -3.86 2.12 15.02
C ARG A 22 -3.90 3.39 15.86
N LEU A 23 -3.06 4.37 15.50
CA LEU A 23 -3.07 5.68 16.14
C LEU A 23 -4.03 6.63 15.40
N PRO A 24 -4.81 7.44 16.14
CA PRO A 24 -5.54 8.55 15.53
C PRO A 24 -4.57 9.50 14.86
N SER A 25 -4.88 9.92 13.63
CA SER A 25 -4.06 10.92 12.96
C SER A 25 -4.37 12.32 13.49
N GLU A 26 -3.47 12.87 14.31
CA GLU A 26 -3.53 14.27 14.75
C GLU A 26 -3.19 15.23 13.58
N ALA A 27 -2.47 14.77 12.58
CA ALA A 27 -2.05 15.56 11.41
C ALA A 27 -3.20 15.88 10.42
N GLY A 28 -4.44 15.42 10.70
CA GLY A 28 -5.53 15.40 9.71
C GLY A 28 -6.28 16.71 9.47
N ALA A 29 -6.09 17.75 10.27
CA ALA A 29 -6.79 19.01 10.07
C ALA A 29 -6.28 19.71 8.79
N GLY A 30 -7.13 19.71 7.73
CA GLY A 30 -6.84 20.36 6.45
C GLY A 30 -6.25 19.48 5.35
N LEU A 31 -5.91 18.22 5.63
CA LEU A 31 -5.47 17.28 4.61
C LEU A 31 -6.66 16.60 3.90
N LYS A 32 -6.51 16.38 2.60
CA LYS A 32 -7.50 15.63 1.81
C LYS A 32 -7.37 14.15 2.11
N ARG A 33 -8.49 13.47 2.34
CA ARG A 33 -8.50 12.03 2.58
C ARG A 33 -8.25 11.25 1.30
N ALA A 34 -7.43 10.21 1.42
CA ALA A 34 -7.18 9.22 0.37
C ALA A 34 -7.04 7.84 1.01
N ALA A 35 -7.27 6.79 0.24
CA ALA A 35 -7.08 5.43 0.69
C ALA A 35 -6.39 4.61 -0.39
N VAL A 36 -5.60 3.62 0.05
CA VAL A 36 -4.94 2.68 -0.84
C VAL A 36 -5.15 1.25 -0.35
N ALA A 37 -5.23 0.30 -1.27
CA ALA A 37 -5.39 -1.09 -0.97
C ALA A 37 -4.03 -1.81 -0.93
N ILE A 38 -3.72 -2.48 0.18
CA ILE A 38 -2.72 -3.54 0.22
C ILE A 38 -3.47 -4.83 -0.12
N ALA A 39 -3.66 -5.07 -1.42
CA ALA A 39 -4.50 -6.13 -1.95
C ALA A 39 -3.71 -7.44 -2.04
N LEU A 40 -3.98 -8.35 -1.10
CA LEU A 40 -3.30 -9.65 -0.98
C LEU A 40 -3.93 -10.66 -1.93
N THR A 41 -3.11 -11.32 -2.74
CA THR A 41 -3.55 -12.29 -3.73
C THR A 41 -2.56 -13.44 -3.87
N GLU A 42 -2.92 -14.48 -4.58
CA GLU A 42 -2.03 -15.59 -4.89
C GLU A 42 -0.95 -15.19 -5.91
N ALA A 43 0.24 -15.75 -5.78
CA ALA A 43 1.29 -15.63 -6.77
C ALA A 43 0.87 -16.27 -8.11
N GLU A 44 1.33 -15.74 -9.25
CA GLU A 44 0.99 -16.29 -10.59
C GLU A 44 1.40 -17.77 -10.76
N ALA A 45 2.53 -18.15 -10.17
CA ALA A 45 2.99 -19.53 -10.15
C ALA A 45 2.27 -20.41 -9.14
N GLY A 46 1.31 -19.84 -8.38
CA GLY A 46 0.61 -20.51 -7.30
C GLY A 46 1.38 -20.57 -5.98
N GLY A 47 0.68 -20.89 -4.90
CA GLY A 47 1.23 -21.31 -3.61
C GLY A 47 1.72 -20.23 -2.67
N GLY A 48 2.12 -19.06 -3.14
CA GLY A 48 2.61 -17.95 -2.31
C GLY A 48 1.61 -16.80 -2.18
N THR A 49 1.67 -16.08 -1.07
CA THR A 49 0.91 -14.83 -0.90
C THR A 49 1.73 -13.65 -1.38
N THR A 50 1.11 -12.83 -2.22
CA THR A 50 1.66 -11.59 -2.77
C THR A 50 0.72 -10.42 -2.46
N PHE A 51 1.16 -9.20 -2.69
CA PHE A 51 0.29 -8.03 -2.77
C PHE A 51 0.44 -7.36 -4.13
N LEU A 52 -0.61 -6.66 -4.55
CA LEU A 52 -0.63 -5.94 -5.84
C LEU A 52 0.05 -4.59 -5.69
N LEU A 53 0.96 -4.31 -6.64
CA LEU A 53 1.59 -3.02 -6.82
C LEU A 53 1.42 -2.60 -8.26
N THR A 54 1.06 -1.35 -8.51
CA THR A 54 0.83 -0.83 -9.86
C THR A 54 1.94 0.11 -10.29
N ARG A 55 2.14 0.22 -11.58
CA ARG A 55 2.84 1.33 -12.20
C ARG A 55 1.82 2.22 -12.88
N ARG A 56 1.78 3.48 -12.49
CA ARG A 56 0.82 4.44 -13.04
C ARG A 56 1.09 4.75 -14.52
N ALA A 57 0.04 4.97 -15.29
CA ALA A 57 0.17 5.32 -16.70
C ALA A 57 0.99 6.61 -16.87
N ALA A 58 1.86 6.63 -17.90
CA ALA A 58 2.73 7.78 -18.18
C ALA A 58 1.94 9.02 -18.68
N THR A 59 0.69 8.83 -19.09
CA THR A 59 -0.22 9.88 -19.58
C THR A 59 -0.90 10.67 -18.47
N LEU A 60 -0.80 10.21 -17.21
CA LEU A 60 -1.42 10.88 -16.08
C LEU A 60 -0.76 12.23 -15.78
N ARG A 61 -1.58 13.21 -15.37
CA ARG A 61 -1.11 14.57 -15.03
C ARG A 61 -0.26 14.63 -13.76
N SER A 62 -0.46 13.69 -12.86
CA SER A 62 0.25 13.62 -11.57
C SER A 62 0.81 12.24 -11.33
N HIS A 63 2.03 12.17 -10.79
CA HIS A 63 2.70 10.92 -10.42
C HIS A 63 2.80 9.91 -11.58
N ALA A 64 2.95 10.41 -12.82
CA ALA A 64 3.10 9.60 -14.02
C ALA A 64 4.27 8.62 -13.89
N ALA A 65 4.08 7.38 -14.33
CA ALA A 65 5.07 6.30 -14.30
C ALA A 65 5.64 5.96 -12.91
N GLN A 66 5.01 6.44 -11.82
CA GLN A 66 5.42 6.07 -10.45
C GLN A 66 4.81 4.76 -10.01
N TRP A 67 5.50 4.10 -9.09
CA TRP A 67 4.98 2.95 -8.37
C TRP A 67 3.96 3.38 -7.32
N ALA A 68 2.84 2.69 -7.24
CA ALA A 68 1.77 2.97 -6.28
C ALA A 68 1.07 1.69 -5.84
N LEU A 69 0.56 1.70 -4.62
CA LEU A 69 -0.53 0.81 -4.23
C LEU A 69 -1.80 1.29 -4.94
N PRO A 70 -2.70 0.40 -5.39
CA PRO A 70 -4.00 0.80 -5.95
C PRO A 70 -4.74 1.71 -4.98
N GLY A 71 -5.29 2.82 -5.47
CA GLY A 71 -5.99 3.74 -4.58
C GLY A 71 -6.02 5.18 -5.05
N GLY A 72 -6.85 5.97 -4.38
CA GLY A 72 -7.08 7.36 -4.72
C GLY A 72 -7.73 8.18 -3.62
N ARG A 73 -8.39 9.26 -4.00
CA ARG A 73 -9.07 10.17 -3.08
C ARG A 73 -10.37 9.55 -2.58
N CYS A 74 -10.70 9.80 -1.31
CA CYS A 74 -12.05 9.55 -0.84
C CYS A 74 -12.99 10.61 -1.41
N ASP A 75 -14.13 10.17 -1.93
CA ASP A 75 -15.22 11.05 -2.34
C ASP A 75 -15.95 11.61 -1.12
N HIS A 76 -16.82 12.60 -1.36
CA HIS A 76 -17.58 13.22 -0.28
C HIS A 76 -18.52 12.21 0.40
N GLY A 77 -18.33 12.01 1.70
CA GLY A 77 -19.11 11.04 2.49
C GLY A 77 -18.60 9.60 2.41
N GLU A 78 -17.56 9.33 1.62
CA GLU A 78 -16.97 8.00 1.48
C GLU A 78 -16.00 7.69 2.62
N THR A 79 -16.08 6.50 3.16
CA THR A 79 -15.10 5.98 4.12
C THR A 79 -13.81 5.58 3.41
N GLN A 80 -12.69 5.46 4.15
CA GLN A 80 -11.42 4.99 3.60
C GLN A 80 -11.51 3.57 3.04
N VAL A 81 -12.32 2.70 3.66
CA VAL A 81 -12.56 1.34 3.18
C VAL A 81 -13.27 1.39 1.83
N GLN A 82 -14.37 2.13 1.74
CA GLN A 82 -15.13 2.27 0.50
C GLN A 82 -14.26 2.84 -0.63
N ALA A 83 -13.46 3.87 -0.35
CA ALA A 83 -12.55 4.46 -1.32
C ALA A 83 -11.51 3.44 -1.82
N ALA A 84 -10.86 2.69 -0.92
CA ALA A 84 -9.86 1.69 -1.31
C ALA A 84 -10.47 0.57 -2.17
N LEU A 85 -11.68 0.10 -1.84
CA LEU A 85 -12.38 -0.95 -2.60
C LEU A 85 -12.86 -0.44 -3.97
N ARG A 86 -13.41 0.78 -4.06
CA ARG A 86 -13.83 1.42 -5.31
C ARG A 86 -12.64 1.60 -6.24
N GLU A 87 -11.55 2.21 -5.76
CA GLU A 87 -10.35 2.46 -6.56
C GLU A 87 -9.70 1.15 -7.04
N LEU A 88 -9.67 0.11 -6.18
CA LEU A 88 -9.19 -1.22 -6.58
C LEU A 88 -10.03 -1.81 -7.73
N HIS A 89 -11.35 -1.59 -7.69
CA HIS A 89 -12.24 -2.00 -8.78
C HIS A 89 -12.02 -1.16 -10.04
N GLU A 90 -11.93 0.16 -9.94
CA GLU A 90 -11.73 1.07 -11.08
C GLU A 90 -10.36 0.85 -11.76
N GLU A 91 -9.29 0.68 -10.98
CA GLU A 91 -7.94 0.50 -11.49
C GLU A 91 -7.65 -0.92 -11.99
N LEU A 92 -8.18 -1.97 -11.32
CA LEU A 92 -7.79 -3.36 -11.57
C LEU A 92 -8.95 -4.32 -11.87
N GLY A 93 -10.20 -3.85 -11.87
CA GLY A 93 -11.38 -4.69 -12.11
C GLY A 93 -11.73 -5.63 -10.94
N VAL A 94 -11.10 -5.49 -9.78
CA VAL A 94 -11.29 -6.38 -8.63
C VAL A 94 -12.45 -5.90 -7.77
N GLY A 95 -13.57 -6.63 -7.77
CA GLY A 95 -14.72 -6.35 -6.90
C GLY A 95 -14.59 -7.08 -5.57
N LEU A 96 -14.57 -6.34 -4.47
CA LEU A 96 -14.51 -6.85 -3.09
C LEU A 96 -15.58 -6.17 -2.23
N GLY A 97 -15.96 -6.85 -1.13
CA GLY A 97 -16.82 -6.31 -0.07
C GLY A 97 -16.04 -5.96 1.20
N GLU A 98 -16.74 -5.37 2.19
CA GLU A 98 -16.15 -5.08 3.50
C GLU A 98 -15.70 -6.35 4.23
N GLU A 99 -16.29 -7.51 3.94
CA GLU A 99 -15.93 -8.83 4.46
C GLU A 99 -14.54 -9.32 4.01
N ASP A 100 -13.99 -8.71 2.96
CA ASP A 100 -12.65 -8.99 2.46
C ASP A 100 -11.58 -8.11 3.11
N VAL A 101 -11.99 -7.14 3.92
CA VAL A 101 -11.08 -6.24 4.65
C VAL A 101 -10.49 -6.97 5.86
N LEU A 102 -9.17 -7.04 5.93
CA LEU A 102 -8.46 -7.65 7.04
C LEU A 102 -8.09 -6.63 8.13
N GLY A 103 -8.01 -5.36 7.80
CA GLY A 103 -7.75 -4.27 8.72
C GLY A 103 -7.21 -3.01 8.06
N LEU A 104 -7.03 -1.98 8.88
CA LEU A 104 -6.48 -0.69 8.49
C LEU A 104 -5.17 -0.44 9.24
N LEU A 105 -4.22 0.22 8.56
CA LEU A 105 -2.98 0.68 9.19
C LEU A 105 -3.03 2.18 9.50
N ASP A 106 -1.94 2.74 10.03
CA ASP A 106 -1.90 4.17 10.35
C ASP A 106 -1.97 5.04 9.10
N ASP A 107 -2.60 6.18 9.27
CA ASP A 107 -2.62 7.20 8.24
C ASP A 107 -1.22 7.78 8.00
N TYR A 108 -0.88 8.01 6.74
CA TYR A 108 0.38 8.63 6.33
C TYR A 108 0.12 10.03 5.75
N PRO A 109 0.63 11.10 6.38
CA PRO A 109 0.50 12.46 5.85
C PRO A 109 1.51 12.70 4.73
N THR A 110 1.03 13.15 3.55
CA THR A 110 1.90 13.46 2.42
C THR A 110 2.21 14.95 2.34
N ARG A 111 3.37 15.30 1.75
CA ARG A 111 3.76 16.69 1.44
C ARG A 111 2.83 17.33 0.39
N SER A 112 2.17 16.53 -0.42
CA SER A 112 1.20 16.99 -1.42
C SER A 112 -0.20 17.30 -0.86
N GLY A 113 -0.37 17.23 0.47
CA GLY A 113 -1.61 17.63 1.15
C GLY A 113 -2.66 16.52 1.27
N TYR A 114 -2.24 15.25 1.25
CA TYR A 114 -3.11 14.10 1.48
C TYR A 114 -2.80 13.39 2.79
N LEU A 115 -3.82 12.79 3.37
CA LEU A 115 -3.74 11.83 4.44
C LEU A 115 -4.18 10.48 3.89
N ILE A 116 -3.21 9.56 3.70
CA ILE A 116 -3.44 8.27 3.04
C ILE A 116 -3.64 7.20 4.10
N THR A 117 -4.77 6.48 4.02
CA THR A 117 -5.08 5.33 4.86
C THR A 117 -4.83 4.03 4.08
N PRO A 118 -3.91 3.15 4.54
CA PRO A 118 -3.76 1.81 3.96
C PRO A 118 -4.85 0.89 4.49
N VAL A 119 -5.53 0.20 3.57
CA VAL A 119 -6.54 -0.82 3.83
C VAL A 119 -6.01 -2.16 3.36
N VAL A 120 -5.85 -3.12 4.25
CA VAL A 120 -5.40 -4.47 3.91
C VAL A 120 -6.60 -5.29 3.51
N VAL A 121 -6.59 -5.84 2.29
CA VAL A 121 -7.72 -6.61 1.75
C VAL A 121 -7.24 -7.95 1.18
N TRP A 122 -8.14 -8.93 1.18
CA TRP A 122 -7.89 -10.27 0.63
C TRP A 122 -8.61 -10.44 -0.69
N VAL A 123 -7.86 -10.65 -1.76
CA VAL A 123 -8.38 -10.89 -3.10
C VAL A 123 -8.39 -12.40 -3.33
N SER A 124 -9.55 -12.98 -3.66
CA SER A 124 -9.63 -14.41 -3.96
C SER A 124 -8.73 -14.81 -5.14
N SER A 125 -8.24 -16.04 -5.14
CA SER A 125 -7.34 -16.55 -6.20
C SER A 125 -8.00 -16.57 -7.59
N SER A 126 -9.34 -16.60 -7.65
CA SER A 126 -10.10 -16.61 -8.90
C SER A 126 -10.38 -15.23 -9.50
N ALA A 127 -9.90 -14.15 -8.85
CA ALA A 127 -10.12 -12.81 -9.38
C ALA A 127 -9.22 -12.56 -10.59
N ASP A 128 -9.84 -12.38 -11.75
CA ASP A 128 -9.14 -11.90 -12.95
C ASP A 128 -8.82 -10.40 -12.79
N LEU A 129 -7.54 -10.05 -12.97
CA LEU A 129 -7.14 -8.66 -12.99
C LEU A 129 -7.42 -8.07 -14.38
N VAL A 130 -8.19 -7.01 -14.41
CA VAL A 130 -8.52 -6.24 -15.63
C VAL A 130 -8.02 -4.79 -15.44
N PRO A 131 -6.72 -4.54 -15.63
CA PRO A 131 -6.16 -3.21 -15.42
C PRO A 131 -6.77 -2.18 -16.37
N ASN A 132 -7.15 -1.03 -15.84
CA ASN A 132 -7.58 0.11 -16.63
C ASN A 132 -6.36 0.78 -17.28
N PRO A 133 -6.16 0.69 -18.62
CA PRO A 133 -4.96 1.20 -19.27
C PRO A 133 -4.83 2.73 -19.24
N ALA A 134 -5.93 3.45 -18.93
CA ALA A 134 -5.89 4.89 -18.76
C ALA A 134 -5.16 5.31 -17.47
N GLU A 135 -5.10 4.43 -16.47
CA GLU A 135 -4.56 4.71 -15.14
C GLU A 135 -3.36 3.83 -14.78
N VAL A 136 -3.37 2.58 -15.23
CA VAL A 136 -2.40 1.54 -14.86
C VAL A 136 -1.62 1.06 -16.09
N ALA A 137 -0.31 1.31 -16.11
CA ALA A 137 0.58 0.82 -17.16
C ALA A 137 0.95 -0.66 -16.97
N SER A 138 1.11 -1.11 -15.73
CA SER A 138 1.41 -2.50 -15.39
C SER A 138 1.03 -2.84 -13.96
N VAL A 139 0.72 -4.11 -13.71
CA VAL A 139 0.44 -4.66 -12.39
C VAL A 139 1.53 -5.67 -12.03
N HIS A 140 1.97 -5.64 -10.78
CA HIS A 140 3.02 -6.51 -10.26
C HIS A 140 2.55 -7.19 -8.98
N ARG A 141 2.80 -8.49 -8.87
CA ARG A 141 2.58 -9.27 -7.66
C ARG A 141 3.90 -9.35 -6.87
N ILE A 142 3.93 -8.70 -5.73
CA ILE A 142 5.11 -8.64 -4.85
C ILE A 142 4.95 -9.68 -3.76
N ALA A 143 5.87 -10.62 -3.66
CA ALA A 143 5.80 -11.66 -2.64
C ALA A 143 5.94 -11.05 -1.24
N LEU A 144 5.16 -11.53 -0.27
CA LEU A 144 5.33 -11.08 1.12
C LEU A 144 6.74 -11.39 1.63
N ALA A 145 7.35 -12.49 1.17
CA ALA A 145 8.73 -12.82 1.49
C ALA A 145 9.74 -11.75 1.07
N ASP A 146 9.46 -10.98 0.01
CA ASP A 146 10.35 -9.91 -0.47
C ASP A 146 10.38 -8.72 0.47
N ILE A 147 9.24 -8.37 1.09
CA ILE A 147 9.18 -7.28 2.07
C ILE A 147 9.61 -7.70 3.48
N GLU A 148 9.64 -9.02 3.77
CA GLU A 148 10.13 -9.57 5.03
C GLU A 148 11.66 -9.73 5.07
N ARG A 149 12.37 -9.47 3.98
CA ARG A 149 13.83 -9.53 3.93
C ARG A 149 14.47 -8.36 4.67
N ASN A 150 15.59 -8.59 5.34
CA ASN A 150 16.33 -7.55 6.08
C ASN A 150 16.84 -6.42 5.17
N ASP A 151 17.08 -6.69 3.89
CA ASP A 151 17.59 -5.74 2.88
C ASP A 151 16.51 -5.16 1.98
N ALA A 152 15.22 -5.44 2.25
CA ALA A 152 14.10 -4.95 1.45
C ALA A 152 13.98 -3.42 1.49
N PHE A 153 14.25 -2.84 2.65
CA PHE A 153 14.14 -1.42 2.89
C PHE A 153 15.48 -0.80 3.22
N SER A 154 15.68 0.42 2.75
CA SER A 154 16.84 1.26 3.11
C SER A 154 16.39 2.67 3.47
N PHE A 155 17.20 3.33 4.30
CA PHE A 155 16.92 4.68 4.79
C PHE A 155 18.07 5.60 4.41
N THR A 156 17.73 6.82 4.00
CA THR A 156 18.69 7.86 3.69
C THR A 156 18.20 9.20 4.23
N THR A 157 19.05 10.22 4.18
CA THR A 157 18.72 11.61 4.54
C THR A 157 18.76 12.49 3.31
N ILE A 158 18.04 13.60 3.34
CA ILE A 158 18.09 14.67 2.33
C ILE A 158 18.37 16.00 3.04
N PRO A 159 19.01 16.97 2.39
CA PRO A 159 19.31 18.28 2.99
C PRO A 159 18.06 19.06 3.42
N GLU A 160 16.93 18.82 2.76
CA GLU A 160 15.67 19.54 2.95
C GLU A 160 14.88 19.08 4.18
N SER A 161 15.28 17.95 4.83
CA SER A 161 14.56 17.41 5.98
C SER A 161 15.46 16.65 6.94
N THR A 162 15.18 16.79 8.24
CA THR A 162 15.81 15.97 9.29
C THR A 162 15.22 14.55 9.39
N ARG A 163 14.09 14.31 8.71
CA ARG A 163 13.43 13.00 8.67
C ARG A 163 14.12 12.08 7.68
N ARG A 164 14.11 10.78 7.95
CA ARG A 164 14.69 9.77 7.06
C ARG A 164 13.77 9.49 5.88
N VAL A 165 14.31 9.48 4.67
CA VAL A 165 13.64 9.02 3.46
C VAL A 165 13.76 7.51 3.38
N ILE A 166 12.62 6.81 3.27
CA ILE A 166 12.58 5.36 3.08
C ILE A 166 12.58 5.00 1.60
N ARG A 167 13.22 3.88 1.28
CA ARG A 167 13.23 3.26 -0.04
C ARG A 167 12.94 1.77 0.09
N PHE A 168 12.03 1.27 -0.73
CA PHE A 168 11.82 -0.16 -0.95
C PHE A 168 12.49 -0.56 -2.26
N ARG A 169 13.32 -1.61 -2.24
CA ARG A 169 14.03 -2.09 -3.43
C ARG A 169 13.22 -3.20 -4.11
N HIS A 170 12.79 -2.94 -5.34
CA HIS A 170 12.08 -3.91 -6.16
C HIS A 170 12.58 -3.88 -7.61
N ALA A 171 12.87 -5.05 -8.20
CA ALA A 171 13.31 -5.20 -9.60
C ALA A 171 14.45 -4.23 -10.01
N GLY A 172 15.44 -4.01 -9.13
CA GLY A 172 16.56 -3.11 -9.39
C GLY A 172 16.23 -1.62 -9.28
N GLN A 173 15.00 -1.26 -8.93
CA GLN A 173 14.53 0.11 -8.75
C GLN A 173 14.29 0.42 -7.28
N HIS A 174 14.23 1.72 -6.95
CA HIS A 174 13.83 2.21 -5.63
C HIS A 174 12.43 2.81 -5.69
N ILE A 175 11.54 2.27 -4.90
CA ILE A 175 10.21 2.81 -4.61
C ILE A 175 10.33 3.65 -3.35
N HIS A 176 9.76 4.87 -3.36
CA HIS A 176 9.89 5.83 -2.26
C HIS A 176 8.57 6.02 -1.51
N ALA A 177 8.61 6.75 -0.40
CA ALA A 177 7.39 7.16 0.29
C ALA A 177 6.52 8.08 -0.62
N PRO A 178 5.19 8.01 -0.50
CA PRO A 178 4.41 7.29 0.53
C PRO A 178 4.38 5.76 0.38
N THR A 179 4.43 5.24 -0.83
CA THR A 179 4.26 3.80 -1.13
C THR A 179 5.21 2.92 -0.32
N ALA A 180 6.52 3.23 -0.29
CA ALA A 180 7.49 2.44 0.49
C ALA A 180 7.22 2.49 2.00
N ALA A 181 6.74 3.62 2.54
CA ALA A 181 6.42 3.75 3.96
C ALA A 181 5.24 2.86 4.36
N LEU A 182 4.20 2.83 3.52
CA LEU A 182 3.01 2.00 3.75
C LEU A 182 3.33 0.51 3.66
N ILE A 183 4.13 0.10 2.66
CA ILE A 183 4.60 -1.30 2.53
C ILE A 183 5.48 -1.68 3.73
N TYR A 184 6.35 -0.77 4.19
CA TYR A 184 7.19 -1.00 5.37
C TYR A 184 6.35 -1.20 6.63
N GLN A 185 5.35 -0.34 6.87
CA GLN A 185 4.45 -0.53 8.02
C GLN A 185 3.74 -1.88 7.96
N PHE A 186 3.28 -2.30 6.79
CA PHE A 186 2.67 -3.61 6.62
C PHE A 186 3.65 -4.75 6.93
N ALA A 187 4.90 -4.67 6.44
CA ALA A 187 5.94 -5.66 6.78
C ALA A 187 6.20 -5.73 8.29
N GLU A 188 6.18 -4.59 8.99
CA GLU A 188 6.32 -4.53 10.44
C GLU A 188 5.12 -5.18 11.17
N VAL A 189 3.90 -4.94 10.68
CA VAL A 189 2.68 -5.61 11.20
C VAL A 189 2.75 -7.12 10.98
N LEU A 190 3.20 -7.59 9.82
CA LEU A 190 3.41 -9.02 9.55
C LEU A 190 4.42 -9.67 10.52
N ALA A 191 5.34 -8.88 11.05
CA ALA A 191 6.32 -9.31 12.07
C ALA A 191 5.83 -9.09 13.53
N GLY A 192 4.55 -8.69 13.72
CA GLY A 192 3.96 -8.44 15.03
C GLY A 192 4.45 -7.15 15.70
N ARG A 193 4.97 -6.17 14.94
CA ARG A 193 5.49 -4.92 15.47
C ARG A 193 4.56 -3.74 15.20
N ASN A 194 4.52 -2.78 16.13
CA ASN A 194 3.73 -1.54 16.03
C ASN A 194 4.57 -0.35 15.55
N THR A 195 5.34 -0.53 14.47
CA THR A 195 6.21 0.53 13.92
C THR A 195 5.38 1.65 13.27
N ARG A 196 5.77 2.91 13.54
CA ARG A 196 5.11 4.10 13.00
C ARG A 196 5.90 4.66 11.83
N VAL A 197 5.17 5.14 10.81
CA VAL A 197 5.77 5.58 9.54
C VAL A 197 5.47 7.04 9.19
N ALA A 198 4.61 7.71 9.93
CA ALA A 198 4.26 9.12 9.68
C ALA A 198 5.48 10.07 9.73
N GLU A 199 6.56 9.65 10.42
CA GLU A 199 7.83 10.38 10.51
C GLU A 199 8.79 10.12 9.33
N LEU A 200 8.48 9.20 8.42
CA LEU A 200 9.31 8.93 7.26
C LEU A 200 9.06 9.99 6.18
N GLU A 201 10.15 10.50 5.58
CA GLU A 201 10.10 11.59 4.62
C GLU A 201 9.93 11.07 3.19
N GLN A 202 9.30 11.90 2.37
CA GLN A 202 9.22 11.74 0.93
C GLN A 202 10.43 12.37 0.25
N PRO A 203 10.95 11.83 -0.86
CA PRO A 203 11.99 12.49 -1.63
C PRO A 203 11.47 13.78 -2.27
N VAL A 204 12.37 14.74 -2.51
CA VAL A 204 12.01 16.08 -3.02
C VAL A 204 11.18 16.04 -4.31
N PHE A 205 11.48 15.13 -5.23
CA PHE A 205 10.74 14.98 -6.49
C PHE A 205 9.30 14.47 -6.33
N ALA A 206 8.93 13.97 -5.15
CA ALA A 206 7.57 13.51 -4.87
C ALA A 206 6.61 14.64 -4.47
N TRP A 207 7.12 15.86 -4.27
CA TRP A 207 6.36 17.03 -3.78
C TRP A 207 6.68 18.36 -4.47
N ARG A 208 7.50 18.32 -5.55
CA ARG A 208 7.77 19.45 -6.46
C ARG A 208 7.20 19.21 -7.85
#